data_042c6907bcb10dd39ec4322bd598fc4f
#
_entry.id   042c6907bcb10dd39ec4322bd598fc4f
#
_cell.length_a   1.000
_cell.length_b   1.000
_cell.length_c   1.000
_cell.angle_alpha   90.00
_cell.angle_beta   90.00
_cell.angle_gamma   90.00
#
_symmetry.space_group_name_H-M   'P 1'
#
loop_
_entity.id
_entity.type
_entity.pdbx_description
1 polymer ?
#
loop_
_entity_poly.entity_id
_entity_poly.type
_entity_poly.pdbx_seq_one_letter_code
_entity_poly.pdbx_strand_id
1 'polypeptide(L)'
;MFLLATSTSRIVTNVVMMVVFFGIMIAIGIICRKKATNVNGFVLGGRSVGPWLTAFAYGTSYFSAVIFIGYAGQFGYLFGISSTWIGLGNAFIGSLLAWSILGRRTRIMTQKLDSKTMPDFFGKRFDSKALKLAAAIIVFVFLIPYTASLFNGLSRLFTVAFEFQNENLAYVIIVCIMALLTAIYVTVGGYMATAINDFIQGFIMIVGIIAVIAAVLNSQGGFTSAVTAMATSENIGWEYTSFAGPMPVFLIFVVILTSLGTWGLPQMVGKFYAIKNEQDIKKGTIISTIFAIIVAGGCYFLGGFGRLFVSNTKDFDSIVPTMLEKAVTSDFLMALVVILVLSASMSTLSSLVLTSSSTLTLDMIKGTIVKEENMTEKKQVFIMRIFIAVFILISAGIAIIQKLFNFSEIASLMGISWGALAGAFLAPFLFGLYWKKVTKSAVWTSFAVGLTIMIFSLIYKLANWNFLSFTLSSGEVLNLANAVVAGAIAMLVTIVIVPIVSLLTYRYEKKKGILDPLKVNEIFTCYTGKVIASATEAIGEKVEEPLPYV
;
A
#
# COMPACT_ATOMS: atom_id res chain seq x y z
N MET A 1 -29.71 21.74 9.16
CA MET A 1 -29.50 22.62 7.99
C MET A 1 -28.01 22.71 7.77
N PHE A 2 -27.48 22.05 6.73
CA PHE A 2 -26.05 22.14 6.39
C PHE A 2 -25.82 23.47 5.65
N LEU A 3 -25.53 24.54 6.38
CA LEU A 3 -25.07 25.77 5.77
C LEU A 3 -23.58 25.58 5.44
N LEU A 4 -23.25 25.57 4.15
CA LEU A 4 -21.91 25.62 3.64
C LEU A 4 -21.47 27.08 3.62
N ALA A 5 -20.31 27.40 4.19
CA ALA A 5 -19.72 28.74 4.12
C ALA A 5 -19.09 29.02 2.74
N THR A 6 -18.90 27.95 1.97
CA THR A 6 -18.26 27.95 0.63
C THR A 6 -19.14 28.60 -0.44
N SER A 7 -18.54 29.20 -1.45
CA SER A 7 -19.27 29.77 -2.60
C SER A 7 -20.09 28.69 -3.32
N THR A 8 -21.29 29.03 -3.77
CA THR A 8 -22.17 28.11 -4.52
C THR A 8 -21.46 27.53 -5.75
N SER A 9 -20.63 28.34 -6.43
CA SER A 9 -19.82 27.92 -7.58
C SER A 9 -18.88 26.76 -7.22
N ARG A 10 -18.14 26.86 -6.12
CA ARG A 10 -17.21 25.82 -5.66
C ARG A 10 -17.92 24.52 -5.33
N ILE A 11 -19.07 24.60 -4.64
CA ILE A 11 -19.87 23.43 -4.29
C ILE A 11 -20.36 22.72 -5.54
N VAL A 12 -20.95 23.47 -6.49
CA VAL A 12 -21.46 22.91 -7.75
C VAL A 12 -20.33 22.26 -8.53
N THR A 13 -19.17 22.92 -8.67
CA THR A 13 -18.01 22.38 -9.39
C THR A 13 -17.52 21.08 -8.73
N ASN A 14 -17.34 21.05 -7.41
CA ASN A 14 -16.93 19.86 -6.68
C ASN A 14 -17.93 18.70 -6.86
N VAL A 15 -19.21 18.94 -6.73
CA VAL A 15 -20.26 17.92 -6.87
C VAL A 15 -20.33 17.39 -8.29
N VAL A 16 -20.29 18.24 -9.31
CA VAL A 16 -20.32 17.82 -10.72
C VAL A 16 -19.11 16.94 -11.03
N MET A 17 -17.90 17.38 -10.63
CA MET A 17 -16.68 16.59 -10.84
C MET A 17 -16.76 15.22 -10.14
N MET A 18 -17.26 15.16 -8.91
CA MET A 18 -17.45 13.89 -8.19
C MET A 18 -18.46 12.97 -8.86
N VAL A 19 -19.60 13.50 -9.31
CA VAL A 19 -20.63 12.71 -10.00
C VAL A 19 -20.07 12.11 -11.29
N VAL A 20 -19.34 12.90 -12.08
CA VAL A 20 -18.66 12.42 -13.29
C VAL A 20 -17.62 11.34 -12.94
N PHE A 21 -16.79 11.60 -11.94
CA PHE A 21 -15.77 10.64 -11.49
C PHE A 21 -16.38 9.30 -11.08
N PHE A 22 -17.34 9.29 -10.17
CA PHE A 22 -18.00 8.05 -9.73
C PHE A 22 -18.81 7.39 -10.83
N GLY A 23 -19.46 8.17 -11.70
CA GLY A 23 -20.14 7.66 -12.88
C GLY A 23 -19.22 6.84 -13.78
N ILE A 24 -18.01 7.34 -14.05
CA ILE A 24 -17.00 6.63 -14.82
C ILE A 24 -16.56 5.35 -14.09
N MET A 25 -16.26 5.41 -12.79
CA MET A 25 -15.82 4.24 -12.01
C MET A 25 -16.86 3.11 -12.01
N ILE A 26 -18.13 3.46 -11.79
CA ILE A 26 -19.24 2.49 -11.78
C ILE A 26 -19.48 1.92 -13.18
N ALA A 27 -19.44 2.75 -14.23
CA ALA A 27 -19.59 2.29 -15.61
C ALA A 27 -18.51 1.25 -15.98
N ILE A 28 -17.24 1.49 -15.61
CA ILE A 28 -16.15 0.53 -15.79
C ILE A 28 -16.41 -0.75 -15.01
N GLY A 29 -16.90 -0.65 -13.77
CA GLY A 29 -17.29 -1.81 -12.96
C GLY A 29 -18.33 -2.69 -13.68
N ILE A 30 -19.37 -2.06 -14.24
CA ILE A 30 -20.44 -2.75 -14.98
C ILE A 30 -19.91 -3.40 -16.26
N ILE A 31 -19.06 -2.70 -17.04
CA ILE A 31 -18.46 -3.21 -18.27
C ILE A 31 -17.59 -4.44 -17.97
N CYS A 32 -16.80 -4.39 -16.90
CA CYS A 32 -15.87 -5.45 -16.54
C CYS A 32 -16.52 -6.65 -15.84
N ARG A 33 -17.81 -6.58 -15.42
CA ARG A 33 -18.49 -7.64 -14.65
C ARG A 33 -18.41 -9.04 -15.27
N LYS A 34 -18.39 -9.12 -16.60
CA LYS A 34 -18.27 -10.39 -17.34
C LYS A 34 -16.93 -11.09 -17.14
N LYS A 35 -15.86 -10.34 -16.81
CA LYS A 35 -14.52 -10.87 -16.53
C LYS A 35 -14.34 -11.29 -15.07
N ALA A 36 -15.28 -10.96 -14.19
CA ALA A 36 -15.26 -11.22 -12.75
C ALA A 36 -16.19 -12.39 -12.33
N THR A 37 -16.37 -13.40 -13.18
CA THR A 37 -17.31 -14.51 -12.98
C THR A 37 -16.68 -15.72 -12.29
N ASN A 38 -15.37 -15.89 -12.40
CA ASN A 38 -14.60 -16.96 -11.76
C ASN A 38 -13.53 -16.36 -10.83
N VAL A 39 -12.92 -17.21 -9.99
CA VAL A 39 -11.95 -16.77 -8.98
C VAL A 39 -10.72 -16.12 -9.60
N ASN A 40 -10.17 -16.70 -10.67
CA ASN A 40 -8.98 -16.17 -11.33
C ASN A 40 -9.26 -14.80 -11.99
N GLY A 41 -10.41 -14.65 -12.64
CA GLY A 41 -10.86 -13.38 -13.21
C GLY A 41 -11.12 -12.31 -12.14
N PHE A 42 -11.78 -12.71 -11.03
CA PHE A 42 -12.13 -11.79 -9.94
C PHE A 42 -10.92 -11.29 -9.16
N VAL A 43 -9.94 -12.17 -8.83
CA VAL A 43 -8.80 -11.86 -7.97
C VAL A 43 -7.58 -11.39 -8.74
N LEU A 44 -7.32 -11.93 -9.95
CA LEU A 44 -6.08 -11.73 -10.71
C LEU A 44 -6.31 -11.17 -12.13
N GLY A 45 -7.56 -10.82 -12.51
CA GLY A 45 -7.85 -10.37 -13.86
C GLY A 45 -7.50 -11.41 -14.95
N GLY A 46 -7.54 -12.71 -14.59
CA GLY A 46 -7.17 -13.80 -15.48
C GLY A 46 -5.67 -13.90 -15.77
N ARG A 47 -4.79 -13.26 -15.00
CA ARG A 47 -3.34 -13.16 -15.24
C ARG A 47 -3.00 -12.60 -16.65
N SER A 48 -3.85 -11.71 -17.16
CA SER A 48 -3.76 -11.16 -18.52
C SER A 48 -3.58 -9.64 -18.55
N VAL A 49 -3.19 -9.03 -17.42
CA VAL A 49 -3.10 -7.59 -17.27
C VAL A 49 -1.80 -7.06 -17.89
N GLY A 50 -1.92 -6.10 -18.80
CA GLY A 50 -0.78 -5.51 -19.50
C GLY A 50 0.07 -4.58 -18.60
N PRO A 51 1.25 -4.15 -19.10
CA PRO A 51 2.24 -3.44 -18.30
C PRO A 51 1.75 -2.07 -17.79
N TRP A 52 1.02 -1.32 -18.58
CA TRP A 52 0.46 -0.02 -18.20
C TRP A 52 -0.53 -0.14 -17.05
N LEU A 53 -1.52 -1.03 -17.20
CA LEU A 53 -2.52 -1.23 -16.15
C LEU A 53 -1.89 -1.77 -14.86
N THR A 54 -0.91 -2.69 -14.97
CA THR A 54 -0.24 -3.25 -13.79
C THR A 54 0.63 -2.21 -13.09
N ALA A 55 1.39 -1.41 -13.84
CA ALA A 55 2.27 -0.39 -13.30
C ALA A 55 1.49 0.74 -12.61
N PHE A 56 0.39 1.20 -13.24
CA PHE A 56 -0.49 2.19 -12.63
C PHE A 56 -1.22 1.61 -11.42
N ALA A 57 -1.75 0.38 -11.49
CA ALA A 57 -2.36 -0.28 -10.34
C ALA A 57 -1.38 -0.47 -9.17
N TYR A 58 -0.09 -0.74 -9.45
CA TYR A 58 0.96 -0.77 -8.43
C TYR A 58 1.18 0.63 -7.85
N GLY A 59 1.43 1.63 -8.69
CA GLY A 59 1.70 3.00 -8.29
C GLY A 59 0.56 3.62 -7.48
N THR A 60 -0.68 3.56 -7.98
CA THR A 60 -1.85 4.14 -7.31
C THR A 60 -2.22 3.43 -6.01
N SER A 61 -1.98 2.11 -5.92
CA SER A 61 -2.15 1.36 -4.67
C SER A 61 -1.08 1.69 -3.63
N TYR A 62 0.07 2.18 -4.05
CA TYR A 62 1.16 2.63 -3.20
C TYR A 62 0.89 4.05 -2.67
N PHE A 63 0.58 4.98 -3.58
CA PHE A 63 0.44 6.40 -3.26
C PHE A 63 -1.02 6.77 -3.02
N SER A 64 -1.44 6.63 -1.78
CA SER A 64 -2.80 6.85 -1.32
C SER A 64 -3.00 8.25 -0.71
N ALA A 65 -4.25 8.57 -0.37
CA ALA A 65 -4.55 9.75 0.44
C ALA A 65 -3.83 9.75 1.81
N VAL A 66 -3.52 8.57 2.37
CA VAL A 66 -2.72 8.46 3.60
C VAL A 66 -1.33 9.05 3.40
N ILE A 67 -0.71 8.81 2.23
CA ILE A 67 0.58 9.40 1.90
C ILE A 67 0.44 10.90 1.61
N PHE A 68 -0.56 11.30 0.83
CA PHE A 68 -0.73 12.70 0.44
C PHE A 68 -1.13 13.60 1.63
N ILE A 69 -2.09 13.19 2.45
CA ILE A 69 -2.59 13.98 3.60
C ILE A 69 -1.76 13.72 4.86
N GLY A 70 -1.64 12.44 5.26
CA GLY A 70 -0.99 12.05 6.52
C GLY A 70 0.53 12.14 6.46
N TYR A 71 1.16 11.31 5.63
CA TYR A 71 2.63 11.21 5.60
C TYR A 71 3.31 12.46 5.05
N ALA A 72 2.83 13.00 3.91
CA ALA A 72 3.41 14.21 3.34
C ALA A 72 3.19 15.43 4.26
N GLY A 73 2.02 15.52 4.93
CA GLY A 73 1.76 16.54 5.93
C GLY A 73 2.70 16.42 7.13
N GLN A 74 2.67 15.28 7.82
CA GLN A 74 3.47 15.06 9.02
C GLN A 74 4.97 15.11 8.75
N PHE A 75 5.46 14.31 7.80
CA PHE A 75 6.90 14.21 7.55
C PHE A 75 7.45 15.41 6.78
N GLY A 76 6.64 16.02 5.90
CA GLY A 76 7.01 17.30 5.31
C GLY A 76 7.19 18.40 6.36
N TYR A 77 6.29 18.49 7.31
CA TYR A 77 6.38 19.43 8.43
C TYR A 77 7.59 19.15 9.34
N LEU A 78 7.89 17.87 9.62
CA LEU A 78 9.01 17.48 10.49
C LEU A 78 10.37 17.66 9.82
N PHE A 79 10.49 17.36 8.52
CA PHE A 79 11.78 17.30 7.82
C PHE A 79 12.00 18.47 6.85
N GLY A 80 10.98 19.25 6.52
CA GLY A 80 11.07 20.28 5.47
C GLY A 80 11.28 19.64 4.10
N ILE A 81 12.09 20.29 3.25
CA ILE A 81 12.34 19.84 1.86
C ILE A 81 13.05 18.48 1.81
N SER A 82 13.81 18.11 2.85
CA SER A 82 14.47 16.80 2.91
C SER A 82 13.49 15.63 2.95
N SER A 83 12.19 15.84 3.26
CA SER A 83 11.12 14.84 3.12
C SER A 83 11.03 14.27 1.69
N THR A 84 11.50 14.98 0.68
CA THR A 84 11.58 14.52 -0.72
C THR A 84 12.39 13.21 -0.84
N TRP A 85 13.34 12.94 0.05
CA TRP A 85 14.08 11.68 0.09
C TRP A 85 13.18 10.48 0.34
N ILE A 86 12.05 10.64 1.04
CA ILE A 86 11.06 9.58 1.23
C ILE A 86 10.46 9.22 -0.13
N GLY A 87 10.06 10.22 -0.91
CA GLY A 87 9.51 10.02 -2.25
C GLY A 87 10.51 9.37 -3.23
N LEU A 88 11.78 9.80 -3.19
CA LEU A 88 12.85 9.20 -3.99
C LEU A 88 13.13 7.76 -3.54
N GLY A 89 13.20 7.48 -2.23
CA GLY A 89 13.29 6.13 -1.70
C GLY A 89 12.15 5.24 -2.19
N ASN A 90 10.93 5.76 -2.17
CA ASN A 90 9.75 5.06 -2.68
C ASN A 90 9.86 4.75 -4.19
N ALA A 91 10.40 5.67 -4.98
CA ALA A 91 10.58 5.46 -6.41
C ALA A 91 11.69 4.43 -6.72
N PHE A 92 12.85 4.56 -6.07
CA PHE A 92 13.98 3.70 -6.38
C PHE A 92 13.93 2.36 -5.63
N ILE A 93 13.69 2.35 -4.33
CA ILE A 93 13.65 1.11 -3.54
C ILE A 93 12.26 0.47 -3.62
N GLY A 94 11.20 1.27 -3.38
CA GLY A 94 9.83 0.78 -3.32
C GLY A 94 9.22 0.42 -4.68
N SER A 95 9.71 1.00 -5.79
CA SER A 95 9.25 0.69 -7.14
C SER A 95 10.34 0.03 -7.97
N LEU A 96 11.39 0.73 -8.38
CA LEU A 96 12.41 0.21 -9.30
C LEU A 96 13.01 -1.13 -8.84
N LEU A 97 13.53 -1.19 -7.62
CA LEU A 97 14.11 -2.41 -7.09
C LEU A 97 13.06 -3.48 -6.78
N ALA A 98 11.88 -3.12 -6.27
CA ALA A 98 10.80 -4.07 -6.04
C ALA A 98 10.39 -4.79 -7.33
N TRP A 99 10.18 -4.06 -8.42
CA TRP A 99 9.84 -4.65 -9.72
C TRP A 99 10.98 -5.49 -10.28
N SER A 100 12.22 -5.01 -10.19
CA SER A 100 13.41 -5.70 -10.72
C SER A 100 13.70 -7.00 -9.96
N ILE A 101 13.60 -6.97 -8.63
CA ILE A 101 13.92 -8.11 -7.77
C ILE A 101 12.72 -9.06 -7.65
N LEU A 102 11.53 -8.55 -7.31
CA LEU A 102 10.39 -9.41 -7.03
C LEU A 102 9.58 -9.76 -8.28
N GLY A 103 9.41 -8.81 -9.23
CA GLY A 103 8.41 -8.92 -10.28
C GLY A 103 8.47 -10.22 -11.06
N ARG A 104 9.61 -10.52 -11.69
CA ARG A 104 9.77 -11.73 -12.52
C ARG A 104 9.66 -13.01 -11.70
N ARG A 105 10.36 -13.09 -10.57
CA ARG A 105 10.36 -14.31 -9.75
C ARG A 105 9.01 -14.60 -9.12
N THR A 106 8.32 -13.57 -8.66
CA THR A 106 6.95 -13.69 -8.15
C THR A 106 6.01 -14.20 -9.22
N ARG A 107 6.05 -13.60 -10.42
CA ARG A 107 5.17 -14.00 -11.54
C ARG A 107 5.34 -15.47 -11.90
N ILE A 108 6.59 -15.92 -12.07
CA ILE A 108 6.90 -17.31 -12.49
C ILE A 108 6.52 -18.30 -11.40
N MET A 109 6.98 -18.10 -10.15
CA MET A 109 6.75 -19.07 -9.07
C MET A 109 5.27 -19.16 -8.69
N THR A 110 4.55 -18.02 -8.64
CA THR A 110 3.11 -18.03 -8.32
C THR A 110 2.27 -18.67 -9.42
N GLN A 111 2.73 -18.63 -10.67
CA GLN A 111 2.11 -19.36 -11.77
C GLN A 111 2.35 -20.86 -11.64
N LYS A 112 3.59 -21.30 -11.38
CA LYS A 112 3.94 -22.73 -11.14
C LYS A 112 3.16 -23.32 -9.95
N LEU A 113 3.03 -22.56 -8.86
CA LEU A 113 2.29 -22.97 -7.68
C LEU A 113 0.77 -22.78 -7.81
N ASP A 114 0.28 -22.16 -8.89
CA ASP A 114 -1.11 -21.68 -9.00
C ASP A 114 -1.58 -20.91 -7.76
N SER A 115 -0.70 -20.07 -7.18
CA SER A 115 -1.03 -19.27 -6.02
C SER A 115 -1.82 -18.04 -6.42
N LYS A 116 -2.92 -17.75 -5.71
CA LYS A 116 -3.81 -16.62 -6.01
C LYS A 116 -3.62 -15.46 -5.03
N THR A 117 -3.10 -15.76 -3.85
CA THR A 117 -2.86 -14.80 -2.76
C THR A 117 -1.47 -15.00 -2.17
N MET A 118 -0.99 -14.05 -1.38
CA MET A 118 0.28 -14.20 -0.66
C MET A 118 0.23 -15.29 0.43
N PRO A 119 -0.84 -15.43 1.24
CA PRO A 119 -0.99 -16.58 2.13
C PRO A 119 -0.98 -17.93 1.41
N ASP A 120 -1.62 -18.02 0.23
CA ASP A 120 -1.60 -19.24 -0.58
C ASP A 120 -0.18 -19.57 -1.08
N PHE A 121 0.62 -18.54 -1.41
CA PHE A 121 2.05 -18.72 -1.71
C PHE A 121 2.79 -19.36 -0.53
N PHE A 122 2.63 -18.82 0.69
CA PHE A 122 3.27 -19.40 1.87
C PHE A 122 2.82 -20.86 2.11
N GLY A 123 1.52 -21.12 1.98
CA GLY A 123 0.98 -22.46 2.12
C GLY A 123 1.60 -23.48 1.16
N LYS A 124 1.68 -23.11 -0.13
CA LYS A 124 2.16 -24.01 -1.19
C LYS A 124 3.68 -24.09 -1.26
N ARG A 125 4.39 -22.94 -1.09
CA ARG A 125 5.86 -22.90 -1.11
C ARG A 125 6.49 -23.69 0.03
N PHE A 126 5.86 -23.62 1.21
CA PHE A 126 6.36 -24.26 2.43
C PHE A 126 5.56 -25.53 2.82
N ASP A 127 4.64 -25.98 1.98
CA ASP A 127 3.81 -27.17 2.22
C ASP A 127 3.20 -27.17 3.64
N SER A 128 2.47 -26.09 3.98
CA SER A 128 1.94 -25.87 5.32
C SER A 128 0.60 -25.12 5.32
N LYS A 129 -0.49 -25.85 5.62
CA LYS A 129 -1.81 -25.24 5.80
C LYS A 129 -1.84 -24.25 6.97
N ALA A 130 -1.07 -24.53 8.03
CA ALA A 130 -1.00 -23.65 9.20
C ALA A 130 -0.35 -22.29 8.87
N LEU A 131 0.74 -22.27 8.08
CA LEU A 131 1.35 -21.01 7.60
C LEU A 131 0.39 -20.22 6.70
N LYS A 132 -0.35 -20.91 5.82
CA LYS A 132 -1.38 -20.27 4.99
C LYS A 132 -2.45 -19.59 5.85
N LEU A 133 -2.98 -20.30 6.85
CA LEU A 133 -4.01 -19.78 7.74
C LEU A 133 -3.49 -18.61 8.60
N ALA A 134 -2.31 -18.75 9.20
CA ALA A 134 -1.70 -17.69 9.99
C ALA A 134 -1.46 -16.42 9.15
N ALA A 135 -0.90 -16.57 7.95
CA ALA A 135 -0.71 -15.45 7.03
C ALA A 135 -2.04 -14.78 6.64
N ALA A 136 -3.10 -15.57 6.42
CA ALA A 136 -4.43 -15.06 6.10
C ALA A 136 -5.03 -14.22 7.25
N ILE A 137 -4.88 -14.67 8.48
CA ILE A 137 -5.31 -13.94 9.67
C ILE A 137 -4.52 -12.63 9.80
N ILE A 138 -3.20 -12.68 9.66
CA ILE A 138 -2.33 -11.49 9.71
C ILE A 138 -2.76 -10.47 8.65
N VAL A 139 -2.97 -10.89 7.40
CA VAL A 139 -3.42 -10.01 6.31
C VAL A 139 -4.76 -9.38 6.67
N PHE A 140 -5.74 -10.17 7.06
CA PHE A 140 -7.08 -9.66 7.36
C PHE A 140 -7.05 -8.62 8.48
N VAL A 141 -6.40 -8.94 9.61
CA VAL A 141 -6.37 -8.08 10.81
C VAL A 141 -5.61 -6.78 10.52
N PHE A 142 -4.43 -6.85 9.93
CA PHE A 142 -3.57 -5.68 9.78
C PHE A 142 -3.88 -4.81 8.54
N LEU A 143 -4.69 -5.28 7.58
CA LEU A 143 -5.22 -4.39 6.55
C LEU A 143 -6.34 -3.46 7.05
N ILE A 144 -7.01 -3.79 8.17
CA ILE A 144 -8.09 -2.98 8.74
C ILE A 144 -7.59 -1.57 9.15
N PRO A 145 -6.53 -1.41 9.98
CA PRO A 145 -6.01 -0.09 10.35
C PRO A 145 -5.60 0.76 9.16
N TYR A 146 -4.99 0.13 8.14
CA TYR A 146 -4.63 0.84 6.90
C TYR A 146 -5.87 1.34 6.16
N THR A 147 -6.90 0.52 6.04
CA THR A 147 -8.15 0.92 5.39
C THR A 147 -8.86 2.02 6.17
N ALA A 148 -8.85 1.97 7.50
CA ALA A 148 -9.39 3.02 8.35
C ALA A 148 -8.65 4.35 8.16
N SER A 149 -7.31 4.33 8.03
CA SER A 149 -6.51 5.53 7.79
C SER A 149 -6.83 6.20 6.44
N LEU A 150 -7.25 5.42 5.42
CA LEU A 150 -7.71 5.96 4.13
C LEU A 150 -9.00 6.76 4.26
N PHE A 151 -9.97 6.24 5.00
CA PHE A 151 -11.21 6.98 5.28
C PHE A 151 -10.95 8.27 6.05
N ASN A 152 -10.00 8.26 6.98
CA ASN A 152 -9.60 9.45 7.73
C ASN A 152 -8.97 10.50 6.82
N GLY A 153 -7.99 10.14 6.00
CA GLY A 153 -7.33 11.06 5.07
C GLY A 153 -8.30 11.70 4.09
N LEU A 154 -9.19 10.90 3.53
CA LEU A 154 -10.22 11.37 2.61
C LEU A 154 -11.18 12.36 3.27
N SER A 155 -11.68 12.01 4.45
CA SER A 155 -12.67 12.82 5.15
C SER A 155 -12.13 14.17 5.60
N ARG A 156 -10.84 14.24 6.00
CA ARG A 156 -10.16 15.50 6.34
C ARG A 156 -10.16 16.50 5.18
N LEU A 157 -9.88 16.04 3.96
CA LEU A 157 -9.93 16.92 2.81
C LEU A 157 -11.36 17.40 2.51
N PHE A 158 -12.35 16.51 2.63
CA PHE A 158 -13.74 16.88 2.34
C PHE A 158 -14.27 17.93 3.32
N THR A 159 -13.90 17.86 4.60
CA THR A 159 -14.30 18.90 5.57
C THR A 159 -13.77 20.27 5.17
N VAL A 160 -12.55 20.35 4.65
CA VAL A 160 -11.97 21.61 4.15
C VAL A 160 -12.58 22.04 2.81
N ALA A 161 -12.75 21.11 1.87
CA ALA A 161 -13.25 21.44 0.53
C ALA A 161 -14.71 21.91 0.52
N PHE A 162 -15.51 21.54 1.51
CA PHE A 162 -16.94 21.87 1.63
C PHE A 162 -17.29 22.73 2.85
N GLU A 163 -16.32 23.06 3.73
CA GLU A 163 -16.47 23.94 4.91
C GLU A 163 -17.75 23.65 5.72
N PHE A 164 -17.91 22.40 6.18
CA PHE A 164 -19.09 21.99 6.94
C PHE A 164 -19.12 22.62 8.34
N GLN A 165 -20.25 23.10 8.79
CA GLN A 165 -20.42 23.65 10.15
C GLN A 165 -20.28 22.58 11.25
N ASN A 166 -20.73 21.34 11.00
CA ASN A 166 -20.56 20.22 11.92
C ASN A 166 -19.59 19.20 11.33
N GLU A 167 -18.31 19.36 11.63
CA GLU A 167 -17.25 18.51 11.09
C GLU A 167 -17.43 17.02 11.44
N ASN A 168 -17.88 16.67 12.65
CA ASN A 168 -18.04 15.28 13.06
C ASN A 168 -19.16 14.59 12.28
N LEU A 169 -20.29 15.26 12.13
CA LEU A 169 -21.41 14.70 11.36
C LEU A 169 -21.06 14.60 9.88
N ALA A 170 -20.41 15.61 9.32
CA ALA A 170 -19.94 15.60 7.94
C ALA A 170 -18.97 14.45 7.71
N TYR A 171 -18.01 14.27 8.62
CA TYR A 171 -17.06 13.17 8.57
C TYR A 171 -17.76 11.80 8.50
N VAL A 172 -18.71 11.53 9.39
CA VAL A 172 -19.46 10.26 9.41
C VAL A 172 -20.20 10.03 8.08
N ILE A 173 -20.90 11.06 7.59
CA ILE A 173 -21.65 10.97 6.32
C ILE A 173 -20.69 10.68 5.16
N ILE A 174 -19.56 11.38 5.06
CA ILE A 174 -18.59 11.19 4.00
C ILE A 174 -18.02 9.76 4.04
N VAL A 175 -17.61 9.28 5.22
CA VAL A 175 -17.12 7.91 5.39
C VAL A 175 -18.16 6.88 4.93
N CYS A 176 -19.43 7.05 5.30
CA CYS A 176 -20.51 6.14 4.90
C CYS A 176 -20.75 6.16 3.38
N ILE A 177 -20.77 7.34 2.75
CA ILE A 177 -20.95 7.47 1.30
C ILE A 177 -19.79 6.80 0.57
N MET A 178 -18.56 7.07 0.99
CA MET A 178 -17.36 6.50 0.36
C MET A 178 -17.28 4.98 0.54
N ALA A 179 -17.64 4.48 1.71
CA ALA A 179 -17.73 3.05 1.99
C ALA A 179 -18.74 2.37 1.04
N LEU A 180 -19.92 2.96 0.89
CA LEU A 180 -20.97 2.43 0.00
C LEU A 180 -20.54 2.44 -1.47
N LEU A 181 -20.01 3.55 -1.97
CA LEU A 181 -19.56 3.67 -3.36
C LEU A 181 -18.45 2.68 -3.67
N THR A 182 -17.47 2.52 -2.76
CA THR A 182 -16.40 1.54 -2.91
C THR A 182 -16.94 0.12 -2.95
N ALA A 183 -17.83 -0.22 -2.01
CA ALA A 183 -18.45 -1.54 -1.98
C ALA A 183 -19.15 -1.88 -3.31
N ILE A 184 -19.85 -0.93 -3.91
CA ILE A 184 -20.57 -1.14 -5.17
C ILE A 184 -19.60 -1.48 -6.31
N TYR A 185 -18.62 -0.61 -6.61
CA TYR A 185 -17.84 -0.81 -7.83
C TYR A 185 -16.83 -1.97 -7.72
N VAL A 186 -16.26 -2.22 -6.53
CA VAL A 186 -15.34 -3.34 -6.32
C VAL A 186 -16.08 -4.68 -6.39
N THR A 187 -17.26 -4.76 -5.75
CA THR A 187 -18.07 -5.98 -5.74
C THR A 187 -18.50 -6.41 -7.14
N VAL A 188 -18.83 -5.44 -8.01
CA VAL A 188 -19.32 -5.72 -9.37
C VAL A 188 -18.18 -6.07 -10.32
N GLY A 189 -17.10 -5.31 -10.30
CA GLY A 189 -16.09 -5.32 -11.37
C GLY A 189 -14.88 -6.23 -11.14
N GLY A 190 -14.56 -6.60 -9.89
CA GLY A 190 -13.36 -7.37 -9.55
C GLY A 190 -12.05 -6.71 -9.99
N TYR A 191 -10.97 -7.50 -10.09
CA TYR A 191 -9.62 -6.99 -10.36
C TYR A 191 -9.47 -6.19 -11.66
N MET A 192 -10.12 -6.62 -12.76
CA MET A 192 -9.96 -5.94 -14.04
C MET A 192 -10.56 -4.53 -14.02
N ALA A 193 -11.71 -4.35 -13.35
CA ALA A 193 -12.30 -3.03 -13.19
C ALA A 193 -11.43 -2.14 -12.31
N THR A 194 -10.89 -2.68 -11.21
CA THR A 194 -9.99 -1.91 -10.35
C THR A 194 -8.74 -1.48 -11.11
N ALA A 195 -8.11 -2.36 -11.91
CA ALA A 195 -6.92 -2.04 -12.68
C ALA A 195 -7.15 -0.95 -13.76
N ILE A 196 -8.33 -0.95 -14.41
CA ILE A 196 -8.68 0.10 -15.39
C ILE A 196 -8.99 1.42 -14.66
N ASN A 197 -9.70 1.35 -13.53
CA ASN A 197 -9.95 2.52 -12.70
C ASN A 197 -8.62 3.11 -12.18
N ASP A 198 -7.72 2.27 -11.68
CA ASP A 198 -6.40 2.66 -11.20
C ASP A 198 -5.58 3.38 -12.29
N PHE A 199 -5.72 2.98 -13.55
CA PHE A 199 -5.06 3.64 -14.68
C PHE A 199 -5.57 5.07 -14.89
N ILE A 200 -6.89 5.27 -14.90
CA ILE A 200 -7.50 6.60 -15.04
C ILE A 200 -7.16 7.47 -13.82
N GLN A 201 -7.31 6.91 -12.62
CA GLN A 201 -7.00 7.57 -11.35
C GLN A 201 -5.53 7.99 -11.28
N GLY A 202 -4.62 7.16 -11.78
CA GLY A 202 -3.20 7.49 -11.82
C GLY A 202 -2.87 8.67 -12.73
N PHE A 203 -3.55 8.82 -13.87
CA PHE A 203 -3.42 10.03 -14.69
C PHE A 203 -3.92 11.28 -13.96
N ILE A 204 -5.05 11.17 -13.26
CA ILE A 204 -5.58 12.27 -12.43
C ILE A 204 -4.56 12.63 -11.34
N MET A 205 -3.93 11.63 -10.71
CA MET A 205 -2.90 11.86 -9.68
C MET A 205 -1.68 12.59 -10.23
N ILE A 206 -1.18 12.23 -11.41
CA ILE A 206 -0.04 12.91 -12.05
C ILE A 206 -0.38 14.38 -12.34
N VAL A 207 -1.50 14.63 -13.00
CA VAL A 207 -1.92 15.99 -13.35
C VAL A 207 -2.22 16.81 -12.09
N GLY A 208 -2.92 16.22 -11.14
CA GLY A 208 -3.32 16.87 -9.90
C GLY A 208 -2.13 17.27 -9.04
N ILE A 209 -1.14 16.39 -8.83
CA ILE A 209 0.01 16.72 -7.99
C ILE A 209 0.88 17.82 -8.61
N ILE A 210 1.08 17.81 -9.93
CA ILE A 210 1.81 18.86 -10.63
C ILE A 210 1.08 20.21 -10.48
N ALA A 211 -0.23 20.23 -10.69
CA ALA A 211 -1.04 21.44 -10.56
C ALA A 211 -1.04 21.99 -9.13
N VAL A 212 -1.12 21.11 -8.13
CA VAL A 212 -1.08 21.49 -6.71
C VAL A 212 0.28 22.05 -6.32
N ILE A 213 1.39 21.42 -6.73
CA ILE A 213 2.75 21.95 -6.49
C ILE A 213 2.89 23.34 -7.10
N ALA A 214 2.45 23.52 -8.35
CA ALA A 214 2.50 24.81 -9.01
C ALA A 214 1.69 25.88 -8.25
N ALA A 215 0.47 25.55 -7.80
CA ALA A 215 -0.37 26.47 -7.04
C ALA A 215 0.27 26.87 -5.69
N VAL A 216 0.77 25.89 -4.93
CA VAL A 216 1.40 26.12 -3.63
C VAL A 216 2.66 26.97 -3.77
N LEU A 217 3.52 26.68 -4.74
CA LEU A 217 4.72 27.47 -4.95
C LEU A 217 4.40 28.89 -5.45
N ASN A 218 3.45 29.03 -6.39
CA ASN A 218 3.03 30.33 -6.88
C ASN A 218 2.42 31.21 -5.78
N SER A 219 1.69 30.63 -4.83
CA SER A 219 1.14 31.38 -3.68
C SER A 219 2.23 31.97 -2.77
N GLN A 220 3.45 31.45 -2.86
CA GLN A 220 4.63 31.90 -2.11
C GLN A 220 5.62 32.72 -2.97
N GLY A 221 5.23 33.13 -4.18
CA GLY A 221 6.09 33.89 -5.11
C GLY A 221 7.08 33.03 -5.88
N GLY A 222 6.85 31.72 -5.97
CA GLY A 222 7.68 30.75 -6.68
C GLY A 222 8.61 29.94 -5.77
N PHE A 223 9.30 28.97 -6.37
CA PHE A 223 10.15 28.03 -5.62
C PHE A 223 11.26 28.71 -4.81
N THR A 224 12.02 29.61 -5.45
CA THR A 224 13.13 30.31 -4.77
C THR A 224 12.62 31.14 -3.59
N SER A 225 11.51 31.88 -3.77
CA SER A 225 10.91 32.68 -2.70
C SER A 225 10.43 31.83 -1.54
N ALA A 226 9.78 30.68 -1.83
CA ALA A 226 9.31 29.74 -0.81
C ALA A 226 10.48 29.17 0.01
N VAL A 227 11.56 28.74 -0.65
CA VAL A 227 12.76 28.22 0.02
C VAL A 227 13.45 29.31 0.84
N THR A 228 13.60 30.53 0.31
CA THR A 228 14.18 31.66 1.04
C THR A 228 13.34 32.00 2.27
N ALA A 229 12.00 32.05 2.12
CA ALA A 229 11.09 32.32 3.23
C ALA A 229 11.22 31.28 4.35
N MET A 230 11.41 29.99 4.01
CA MET A 230 11.67 28.94 5.02
C MET A 230 13.02 29.14 5.70
N ALA A 231 14.09 29.39 4.92
CA ALA A 231 15.46 29.49 5.42
C ALA A 231 15.69 30.70 6.31
N THR A 232 15.02 31.82 6.04
CA THR A 232 15.20 33.09 6.75
C THR A 232 14.19 33.30 7.88
N SER A 233 13.15 32.47 7.99
CA SER A 233 12.15 32.57 9.04
C SER A 233 12.73 32.15 10.38
N GLU A 234 12.62 33.03 11.40
CA GLU A 234 13.02 32.72 12.79
C GLU A 234 12.24 31.55 13.39
N ASN A 235 11.02 31.28 12.90
CA ASN A 235 10.16 30.20 13.38
C ASN A 235 10.37 28.87 12.67
N ILE A 236 11.07 28.83 11.53
CA ILE A 236 11.28 27.62 10.73
C ILE A 236 12.75 27.22 10.82
N GLY A 237 13.64 28.03 10.27
CA GLY A 237 15.08 27.79 10.29
C GLY A 237 15.62 27.16 9.00
N TRP A 238 16.90 27.43 8.74
CA TRP A 238 17.60 26.95 7.52
C TRP A 238 17.70 25.42 7.44
N GLU A 239 17.69 24.70 8.58
CA GLU A 239 17.78 23.25 8.64
C GLU A 239 16.66 22.55 7.89
N TYR A 240 15.46 23.16 7.79
CA TYR A 240 14.33 22.62 7.02
C TYR A 240 14.49 22.73 5.50
N THR A 241 15.49 23.50 5.05
CA THR A 241 15.88 23.61 3.64
C THR A 241 17.16 22.84 3.32
N SER A 242 17.78 22.24 4.34
CA SER A 242 19.03 21.50 4.19
C SER A 242 18.80 20.11 3.54
N PHE A 243 19.87 19.52 3.00
CA PHE A 243 19.85 18.21 2.35
C PHE A 243 19.38 17.06 3.27
N ALA A 244 19.83 17.05 4.51
CA ALA A 244 19.52 15.99 5.48
C ALA A 244 18.33 16.32 6.40
N GLY A 245 17.93 17.59 6.45
CA GLY A 245 16.86 18.07 7.35
C GLY A 245 17.28 18.06 8.83
N PRO A 246 16.35 18.47 9.72
CA PRO A 246 16.63 18.57 11.16
C PRO A 246 16.65 17.19 11.86
N MET A 247 16.09 16.14 11.26
CA MET A 247 15.94 14.82 11.87
C MET A 247 16.36 13.68 10.91
N PRO A 248 17.67 13.58 10.55
CA PRO A 248 18.13 12.68 9.50
C PRO A 248 17.98 11.20 9.85
N VAL A 249 18.13 10.81 11.11
CA VAL A 249 18.02 9.40 11.52
C VAL A 249 16.56 8.92 11.43
N PHE A 250 15.63 9.72 11.91
CA PHE A 250 14.20 9.39 11.79
C PHE A 250 13.75 9.36 10.32
N LEU A 251 14.25 10.29 9.49
CA LEU A 251 14.03 10.30 8.05
C LEU A 251 14.42 8.96 7.40
N ILE A 252 15.59 8.39 7.75
CA ILE A 252 16.03 7.09 7.25
C ILE A 252 15.04 5.98 7.63
N PHE A 253 14.54 5.94 8.86
CA PHE A 253 13.52 4.97 9.26
C PHE A 253 12.21 5.12 8.47
N VAL A 254 11.79 6.35 8.20
CA VAL A 254 10.60 6.60 7.36
C VAL A 254 10.84 6.10 5.93
N VAL A 255 12.01 6.37 5.34
CA VAL A 255 12.39 5.86 4.01
C VAL A 255 12.40 4.32 4.00
N ILE A 256 12.98 3.68 5.00
CA ILE A 256 13.00 2.21 5.10
C ILE A 256 11.58 1.65 5.17
N LEU A 257 10.76 2.13 6.10
CA LEU A 257 9.39 1.65 6.26
C LEU A 257 8.59 1.79 4.96
N THR A 258 8.61 2.99 4.38
CA THR A 258 7.77 3.29 3.22
C THR A 258 8.27 2.63 1.94
N SER A 259 9.57 2.42 1.78
CA SER A 259 10.15 1.84 0.56
C SER A 259 10.21 0.31 0.61
N LEU A 260 10.83 -0.27 1.64
CA LEU A 260 10.90 -1.74 1.78
C LEU A 260 9.56 -2.36 2.14
N GLY A 261 8.69 -1.63 2.82
CA GLY A 261 7.36 -2.11 3.20
C GLY A 261 6.59 -2.71 2.03
N THR A 262 6.66 -2.09 0.84
CA THR A 262 5.96 -2.56 -0.36
C THR A 262 6.33 -3.99 -0.78
N TRP A 263 7.51 -4.48 -0.42
CA TRP A 263 8.00 -5.82 -0.77
C TRP A 263 7.30 -6.93 0.03
N GLY A 264 6.75 -6.58 1.19
CA GLY A 264 6.02 -7.52 2.06
C GLY A 264 4.51 -7.30 2.09
N LEU A 265 3.98 -6.29 1.38
CA LEU A 265 2.55 -5.99 1.38
C LEU A 265 1.78 -6.84 0.36
N PRO A 266 0.79 -7.65 0.79
CA PRO A 266 0.07 -8.56 -0.09
C PRO A 266 -0.60 -7.87 -1.29
N GLN A 267 -1.20 -6.69 -1.10
CA GLN A 267 -1.87 -5.93 -2.16
C GLN A 267 -0.89 -5.38 -3.20
N MET A 268 0.36 -5.13 -2.82
CA MET A 268 1.42 -4.67 -3.73
C MET A 268 1.99 -5.84 -4.52
N VAL A 269 2.42 -6.88 -3.82
CA VAL A 269 2.99 -8.10 -4.41
C VAL A 269 1.98 -8.81 -5.33
N GLY A 270 0.69 -8.76 -4.99
CA GLY A 270 -0.40 -9.33 -5.79
C GLY A 270 -0.48 -8.78 -7.22
N LYS A 271 0.04 -7.55 -7.47
CA LYS A 271 0.07 -6.98 -8.83
C LYS A 271 1.01 -7.78 -9.75
N PHE A 272 2.10 -8.34 -9.22
CA PHE A 272 2.99 -9.21 -10.00
C PHE A 272 2.36 -10.57 -10.34
N TYR A 273 1.35 -11.04 -9.58
CA TYR A 273 0.61 -12.27 -9.90
C TYR A 273 -0.26 -12.09 -11.15
N ALA A 274 -0.80 -10.89 -11.36
CA ALA A 274 -1.78 -10.57 -12.40
C ALA A 274 -1.16 -10.22 -13.75
N ILE A 275 0.14 -9.83 -13.81
CA ILE A 275 0.78 -9.37 -15.04
C ILE A 275 0.87 -10.47 -16.09
N LYS A 276 0.65 -10.10 -17.36
CA LYS A 276 0.47 -11.04 -18.47
C LYS A 276 1.70 -11.90 -18.74
N ASN A 277 2.86 -11.30 -18.89
CA ASN A 277 4.10 -11.99 -19.25
C ASN A 277 5.34 -11.33 -18.61
N GLU A 278 6.51 -11.97 -18.78
CA GLU A 278 7.78 -11.49 -18.20
C GLU A 278 8.32 -10.23 -18.87
N GLN A 279 8.09 -10.06 -20.18
CA GLN A 279 8.54 -8.87 -20.93
C GLN A 279 7.81 -7.60 -20.46
N ASP A 280 6.54 -7.76 -20.09
CA ASP A 280 5.73 -6.66 -19.56
C ASP A 280 6.24 -6.15 -18.20
N ILE A 281 6.99 -6.98 -17.46
CA ILE A 281 7.60 -6.56 -16.19
C ILE A 281 8.64 -5.48 -16.41
N LYS A 282 9.52 -5.61 -17.42
CA LYS A 282 10.52 -4.57 -17.72
C LYS A 282 9.86 -3.22 -18.07
N LYS A 283 8.80 -3.24 -18.88
CA LYS A 283 8.02 -2.03 -19.20
C LYS A 283 7.32 -1.48 -17.96
N GLY A 284 6.70 -2.35 -17.18
CA GLY A 284 6.03 -1.98 -15.94
C GLY A 284 6.98 -1.34 -14.92
N THR A 285 8.22 -1.82 -14.81
CA THR A 285 9.27 -1.25 -13.95
C THR A 285 9.51 0.23 -14.27
N ILE A 286 9.72 0.55 -15.55
CA ILE A 286 9.99 1.94 -15.99
C ILE A 286 8.77 2.82 -15.71
N ILE A 287 7.58 2.38 -16.12
CA ILE A 287 6.34 3.15 -15.97
C ILE A 287 6.05 3.41 -14.48
N SER A 288 6.13 2.38 -13.65
CA SER A 288 5.87 2.49 -12.21
C SER A 288 6.90 3.38 -11.50
N THR A 289 8.17 3.34 -11.92
CA THR A 289 9.22 4.18 -11.33
C THR A 289 9.01 5.65 -11.68
N ILE A 290 8.70 5.98 -12.94
CA ILE A 290 8.40 7.35 -13.36
C ILE A 290 7.16 7.88 -12.63
N PHE A 291 6.11 7.05 -12.53
CA PHE A 291 4.92 7.38 -11.76
C PHE A 291 5.27 7.72 -10.30
N ALA A 292 6.10 6.89 -9.66
CA ALA A 292 6.52 7.07 -8.28
C ALA A 292 7.36 8.34 -8.07
N ILE A 293 8.27 8.67 -8.99
CA ILE A 293 9.05 9.92 -8.93
C ILE A 293 8.11 11.13 -8.95
N ILE A 294 7.13 11.15 -9.86
CA ILE A 294 6.22 12.28 -10.01
C ILE A 294 5.26 12.36 -8.83
N VAL A 295 4.58 11.27 -8.50
CA VAL A 295 3.50 11.30 -7.51
C VAL A 295 4.04 11.25 -6.09
N ALA A 296 4.89 10.28 -5.74
CA ALA A 296 5.47 10.22 -4.39
C ALA A 296 6.46 11.34 -4.15
N GLY A 297 7.42 11.52 -5.07
CA GLY A 297 8.37 12.63 -5.01
C GLY A 297 7.65 13.96 -4.86
N GLY A 298 6.62 14.19 -5.69
CA GLY A 298 5.80 15.40 -5.64
C GLY A 298 5.03 15.57 -4.33
N CYS A 299 4.43 14.51 -3.78
CA CYS A 299 3.69 14.59 -2.51
C CYS A 299 4.60 15.01 -1.34
N TYR A 300 5.73 14.34 -1.17
CA TYR A 300 6.65 14.66 -0.07
C TYR A 300 7.36 16.00 -0.27
N PHE A 301 7.72 16.32 -1.51
CA PHE A 301 8.25 17.66 -1.86
C PHE A 301 7.26 18.76 -1.48
N LEU A 302 5.98 18.59 -1.86
CA LEU A 302 4.91 19.52 -1.51
C LEU A 302 4.76 19.67 0.01
N GLY A 303 4.73 18.55 0.73
CA GLY A 303 4.61 18.53 2.20
C GLY A 303 5.72 19.30 2.90
N GLY A 304 6.93 19.33 2.31
CA GLY A 304 8.09 20.07 2.81
C GLY A 304 7.85 21.58 3.02
N PHE A 305 6.90 22.15 2.29
CA PHE A 305 6.50 23.57 2.44
C PHE A 305 5.39 23.81 3.47
N GLY A 306 4.90 22.75 4.15
CA GLY A 306 3.79 22.84 5.10
C GLY A 306 3.98 23.89 6.20
N ARG A 307 5.21 24.11 6.67
CA ARG A 307 5.54 25.11 7.70
C ARG A 307 5.29 26.55 7.28
N LEU A 308 5.26 26.87 5.99
CA LEU A 308 4.90 28.21 5.50
C LEU A 308 3.42 28.54 5.68
N PHE A 309 2.58 27.52 5.84
CA PHE A 309 1.12 27.66 5.94
C PHE A 309 0.57 27.40 7.32
N VAL A 310 1.26 26.55 8.11
CA VAL A 310 0.82 26.12 9.44
C VAL A 310 1.96 26.24 10.43
N SER A 311 1.77 27.02 11.48
CA SER A 311 2.72 27.19 12.58
C SER A 311 2.24 26.45 13.82
N ASN A 312 3.17 25.75 14.52
CA ASN A 312 2.97 25.14 15.84
C ASN A 312 1.71 24.26 16.00
N THR A 313 1.48 23.35 15.04
CA THR A 313 0.35 22.41 15.12
C THR A 313 0.73 21.11 15.82
N LYS A 314 -0.23 20.53 16.55
CA LYS A 314 -0.21 19.14 17.04
C LYS A 314 -1.05 18.21 16.15
N ASP A 315 -1.90 18.76 15.29
CA ASP A 315 -2.72 18.00 14.33
C ASP A 315 -2.00 17.96 12.97
N PHE A 316 -1.11 16.98 12.79
CA PHE A 316 -0.36 16.80 11.56
C PHE A 316 -1.24 16.46 10.36
N ASP A 317 -2.41 15.88 10.59
CA ASP A 317 -3.34 15.51 9.52
C ASP A 317 -4.06 16.72 8.91
N SER A 318 -4.01 17.89 9.56
CA SER A 318 -4.57 19.16 9.06
C SER A 318 -3.61 19.97 8.19
N ILE A 319 -2.31 19.64 8.16
CA ILE A 319 -1.27 20.46 7.48
C ILE A 319 -1.54 20.60 6.00
N VAL A 320 -1.65 19.48 5.27
CA VAL A 320 -1.89 19.52 3.82
C VAL A 320 -3.26 20.11 3.49
N PRO A 321 -4.37 19.74 4.14
CA PRO A 321 -5.65 20.40 3.93
C PRO A 321 -5.58 21.93 4.11
N THR A 322 -4.98 22.43 5.19
CA THR A 322 -4.83 23.89 5.44
C THR A 322 -3.93 24.56 4.41
N MET A 323 -2.84 23.91 4.00
CA MET A 323 -1.98 24.42 2.93
C MET A 323 -2.75 24.56 1.61
N LEU A 324 -3.57 23.57 1.26
CA LEU A 324 -4.38 23.59 0.05
C LEU A 324 -5.47 24.67 0.11
N GLU A 325 -6.15 24.82 1.26
CA GLU A 325 -7.15 25.86 1.48
C GLU A 325 -6.56 27.26 1.24
N LYS A 326 -5.37 27.53 1.77
CA LYS A 326 -4.70 28.85 1.64
C LYS A 326 -4.08 29.09 0.27
N ALA A 327 -3.57 28.04 -0.39
CA ALA A 327 -2.84 28.18 -1.66
C ALA A 327 -3.74 28.06 -2.90
N VAL A 328 -4.86 27.34 -2.81
CA VAL A 328 -5.74 27.03 -3.94
C VAL A 328 -6.93 27.97 -3.96
N THR A 329 -6.84 29.03 -4.74
CA THR A 329 -7.90 30.06 -4.85
C THR A 329 -8.94 29.74 -5.92
N SER A 330 -8.58 28.94 -6.94
CA SER A 330 -9.48 28.56 -8.04
C SER A 330 -10.43 27.44 -7.64
N ASP A 331 -11.73 27.61 -7.88
CA ASP A 331 -12.76 26.58 -7.65
C ASP A 331 -12.50 25.30 -8.47
N PHE A 332 -12.07 25.46 -9.73
CA PHE A 332 -11.71 24.33 -10.59
C PHE A 332 -10.51 23.55 -10.04
N LEU A 333 -9.47 24.28 -9.59
CA LEU A 333 -8.28 23.63 -9.03
C LEU A 333 -8.60 22.93 -7.70
N MET A 334 -9.47 23.50 -6.86
CA MET A 334 -9.93 22.82 -5.64
C MET A 334 -10.73 21.55 -5.97
N ALA A 335 -11.58 21.59 -7.00
CA ALA A 335 -12.28 20.40 -7.46
C ALA A 335 -11.29 19.33 -7.99
N LEU A 336 -10.24 19.73 -8.71
CA LEU A 336 -9.18 18.81 -9.15
C LEU A 336 -8.44 18.21 -7.96
N VAL A 337 -8.18 18.96 -6.89
CA VAL A 337 -7.61 18.44 -5.62
C VAL A 337 -8.52 17.40 -4.98
N VAL A 338 -9.82 17.66 -4.94
CA VAL A 338 -10.80 16.69 -4.42
C VAL A 338 -10.75 15.39 -5.22
N ILE A 339 -10.76 15.48 -6.56
CA ILE A 339 -10.67 14.29 -7.41
C ILE A 339 -9.31 13.60 -7.34
N LEU A 340 -8.22 14.33 -7.15
CA LEU A 340 -6.88 13.78 -6.88
C LEU A 340 -6.90 12.88 -5.64
N VAL A 341 -7.42 13.38 -4.52
CA VAL A 341 -7.43 12.63 -3.25
C VAL A 341 -8.46 11.49 -3.28
N LEU A 342 -9.59 11.70 -3.96
CA LEU A 342 -10.52 10.61 -4.27
C LEU A 342 -9.83 9.50 -5.05
N SER A 343 -9.11 9.85 -6.12
CA SER A 343 -8.37 8.89 -6.95
C SER A 343 -7.35 8.11 -6.12
N ALA A 344 -6.56 8.80 -5.32
CA ALA A 344 -5.55 8.19 -4.45
C ALA A 344 -6.16 7.28 -3.37
N SER A 345 -7.32 7.66 -2.82
CA SER A 345 -8.01 6.85 -1.80
C SER A 345 -8.67 5.62 -2.40
N MET A 346 -9.43 5.80 -3.48
CA MET A 346 -10.27 4.75 -4.05
C MET A 346 -9.46 3.63 -4.70
N SER A 347 -8.34 3.95 -5.35
CA SER A 347 -7.41 2.96 -5.92
C SER A 347 -6.79 2.05 -4.85
N THR A 348 -6.32 2.66 -3.76
CA THR A 348 -5.75 1.90 -2.64
C THR A 348 -6.84 1.10 -1.93
N LEU A 349 -7.98 1.72 -1.64
CA LEU A 349 -9.10 1.08 -0.94
C LEU A 349 -9.59 -0.16 -1.70
N SER A 350 -9.77 -0.07 -3.02
CA SER A 350 -10.16 -1.22 -3.85
C SER A 350 -9.17 -2.37 -3.78
N SER A 351 -7.88 -2.07 -3.79
CA SER A 351 -6.81 -3.07 -3.68
C SER A 351 -6.78 -3.75 -2.31
N LEU A 352 -6.94 -3.00 -1.21
CA LEU A 352 -6.97 -3.55 0.15
C LEU A 352 -8.18 -4.45 0.36
N VAL A 353 -9.35 -3.98 -0.06
CA VAL A 353 -10.61 -4.70 0.10
C VAL A 353 -10.64 -5.99 -0.72
N LEU A 354 -10.15 -5.94 -1.96
CA LEU A 354 -10.06 -7.13 -2.81
C LEU A 354 -9.05 -8.14 -2.24
N THR A 355 -7.90 -7.68 -1.76
CA THR A 355 -6.89 -8.54 -1.13
C THR A 355 -7.42 -9.18 0.15
N SER A 356 -8.04 -8.41 1.04
CA SER A 356 -8.59 -8.90 2.30
C SER A 356 -9.70 -9.93 2.08
N SER A 357 -10.67 -9.62 1.21
CA SER A 357 -11.81 -10.49 0.93
C SER A 357 -11.40 -11.79 0.23
N SER A 358 -10.45 -11.72 -0.73
CA SER A 358 -9.93 -12.92 -1.40
C SER A 358 -9.13 -13.80 -0.44
N THR A 359 -8.28 -13.21 0.39
CA THR A 359 -7.53 -13.93 1.43
C THR A 359 -8.45 -14.64 2.41
N LEU A 360 -9.45 -13.92 2.94
CA LEU A 360 -10.40 -14.51 3.88
C LEU A 360 -11.17 -15.68 3.25
N THR A 361 -11.62 -15.54 2.02
CA THR A 361 -12.40 -16.57 1.33
C THR A 361 -11.56 -17.78 0.92
N LEU A 362 -10.40 -17.54 0.28
CA LEU A 362 -9.59 -18.61 -0.33
C LEU A 362 -8.63 -19.29 0.64
N ASP A 363 -8.18 -18.55 1.66
CA ASP A 363 -7.11 -19.02 2.53
C ASP A 363 -7.57 -19.36 3.93
N MET A 364 -8.71 -18.80 4.35
CA MET A 364 -9.26 -19.02 5.68
C MET A 364 -10.52 -19.91 5.66
N ILE A 365 -11.49 -19.63 4.75
CA ILE A 365 -12.77 -20.35 4.74
C ILE A 365 -12.67 -21.64 3.93
N LYS A 366 -12.12 -21.57 2.71
CA LYS A 366 -11.97 -22.71 1.83
C LYS A 366 -10.96 -23.71 2.41
N GLY A 367 -11.39 -24.92 2.63
CA GLY A 367 -10.56 -26.01 3.16
C GLY A 367 -10.33 -26.00 4.67
N THR A 368 -10.78 -24.96 5.40
CA THR A 368 -10.71 -24.90 6.86
C THR A 368 -12.11 -24.96 7.49
N ILE A 369 -13.01 -24.07 7.08
CA ILE A 369 -14.39 -24.00 7.58
C ILE A 369 -15.34 -24.77 6.67
N VAL A 370 -15.18 -24.60 5.36
CA VAL A 370 -15.99 -25.28 4.33
C VAL A 370 -15.07 -26.21 3.53
N LYS A 371 -15.45 -27.49 3.40
CA LYS A 371 -14.72 -28.47 2.59
C LYS A 371 -14.56 -27.97 1.16
N GLU A 372 -13.40 -28.22 0.55
CA GLU A 372 -13.09 -27.75 -0.81
C GLU A 372 -14.11 -28.20 -1.85
N GLU A 373 -14.63 -29.41 -1.72
CA GLU A 373 -15.65 -30.01 -2.59
C GLU A 373 -16.95 -29.20 -2.64
N ASN A 374 -17.30 -28.53 -1.54
CA ASN A 374 -18.52 -27.72 -1.38
C ASN A 374 -18.33 -26.24 -1.78
N MET A 375 -17.14 -25.87 -2.27
CA MET A 375 -16.76 -24.50 -2.59
C MET A 375 -16.60 -24.31 -4.11
N THR A 376 -17.73 -24.30 -4.84
CA THR A 376 -17.72 -23.97 -6.28
C THR A 376 -17.16 -22.55 -6.54
N GLU A 377 -16.60 -22.30 -7.71
CA GLU A 377 -16.03 -20.97 -8.06
C GLU A 377 -17.06 -19.83 -7.89
N LYS A 378 -18.30 -20.05 -8.32
CA LYS A 378 -19.39 -19.07 -8.14
C LYS A 378 -19.65 -18.74 -6.67
N LYS A 379 -19.63 -19.77 -5.82
CA LYS A 379 -19.81 -19.60 -4.36
C LYS A 379 -18.63 -18.85 -3.74
N GLN A 380 -17.40 -19.15 -4.18
CA GLN A 380 -16.22 -18.40 -3.72
C GLN A 380 -16.30 -16.92 -4.07
N VAL A 381 -16.65 -16.58 -5.32
CA VAL A 381 -16.82 -15.17 -5.74
C VAL A 381 -17.97 -14.50 -4.97
N PHE A 382 -19.08 -15.19 -4.72
CA PHE A 382 -20.19 -14.65 -3.93
C PHE A 382 -19.77 -14.35 -2.48
N ILE A 383 -19.05 -15.26 -1.84
CA ILE A 383 -18.53 -15.07 -0.47
C ILE A 383 -17.52 -13.92 -0.44
N MET A 384 -16.61 -13.81 -1.43
CA MET A 384 -15.70 -12.67 -1.52
C MET A 384 -16.46 -11.33 -1.57
N ARG A 385 -17.55 -11.25 -2.34
CA ARG A 385 -18.40 -10.04 -2.41
C ARG A 385 -19.02 -9.66 -1.07
N ILE A 386 -19.45 -10.65 -0.28
CA ILE A 386 -19.93 -10.41 1.10
C ILE A 386 -18.81 -9.87 1.98
N PHE A 387 -17.61 -10.48 1.91
CA PHE A 387 -16.47 -10.03 2.73
C PHE A 387 -15.92 -8.68 2.31
N ILE A 388 -16.09 -8.26 1.06
CA ILE A 388 -15.84 -6.88 0.65
C ILE A 388 -16.68 -5.92 1.50
N ALA A 389 -17.99 -6.15 1.58
CA ALA A 389 -18.88 -5.29 2.36
C ALA A 389 -18.56 -5.34 3.87
N VAL A 390 -18.33 -6.52 4.42
CA VAL A 390 -17.99 -6.71 5.84
C VAL A 390 -16.69 -5.99 6.19
N PHE A 391 -15.64 -6.16 5.39
CA PHE A 391 -14.34 -5.52 5.62
C PHE A 391 -14.42 -3.99 5.56
N ILE A 392 -15.17 -3.46 4.58
CA ILE A 392 -15.41 -2.02 4.46
C ILE A 392 -16.16 -1.48 5.68
N LEU A 393 -17.22 -2.16 6.13
CA LEU A 393 -18.00 -1.75 7.30
C LEU A 393 -17.15 -1.71 8.57
N ILE A 394 -16.33 -2.74 8.81
CA ILE A 394 -15.43 -2.78 9.97
C ILE A 394 -14.43 -1.63 9.90
N SER A 395 -13.79 -1.42 8.74
CA SER A 395 -12.78 -0.38 8.57
C SER A 395 -13.38 1.03 8.69
N ALA A 396 -14.56 1.26 8.12
CA ALA A 396 -15.27 2.53 8.26
C ALA A 396 -15.70 2.79 9.71
N GLY A 397 -16.19 1.77 10.40
CA GLY A 397 -16.51 1.86 11.83
C GLY A 397 -15.31 2.25 12.68
N ILE A 398 -14.15 1.64 12.44
CA ILE A 398 -12.91 1.99 13.15
C ILE A 398 -12.48 3.42 12.82
N ALA A 399 -12.59 3.87 11.56
CA ALA A 399 -12.28 5.25 11.19
C ALA A 399 -13.16 6.26 11.93
N ILE A 400 -14.46 5.97 12.04
CA ILE A 400 -15.41 6.82 12.79
C ILE A 400 -15.05 6.85 14.27
N ILE A 401 -14.81 5.70 14.90
CA ILE A 401 -14.41 5.60 16.31
C ILE A 401 -13.12 6.39 16.55
N GLN A 402 -12.12 6.21 15.67
CA GLN A 402 -10.84 6.93 15.79
C GLN A 402 -11.03 8.45 15.77
N LYS A 403 -11.86 8.98 14.84
CA LYS A 403 -12.13 10.42 14.76
C LYS A 403 -12.85 10.94 16.00
N LEU A 404 -13.87 10.23 16.47
CA LEU A 404 -14.68 10.64 17.61
C LEU A 404 -13.89 10.64 18.94
N PHE A 405 -12.93 9.73 19.09
CA PHE A 405 -12.14 9.56 20.31
C PHE A 405 -10.69 10.06 20.19
N ASN A 406 -10.30 10.63 19.07
CA ASN A 406 -8.94 11.13 18.79
C ASN A 406 -7.82 10.12 19.10
N PHE A 407 -8.00 8.87 18.66
CA PHE A 407 -7.16 7.74 19.09
C PHE A 407 -5.75 7.76 18.49
N SER A 408 -5.55 8.28 17.28
CA SER A 408 -4.24 8.20 16.59
C SER A 408 -4.20 9.04 15.31
N GLU A 409 -2.99 9.48 14.92
CA GLU A 409 -2.78 10.10 13.60
C GLU A 409 -2.87 9.07 12.47
N ILE A 410 -3.17 9.53 11.25
CA ILE A 410 -3.26 8.72 10.03
C ILE A 410 -1.95 7.94 9.80
N ALA A 411 -0.80 8.60 9.93
CA ALA A 411 0.50 7.99 9.73
C ALA A 411 0.81 6.84 10.71
N SER A 412 0.34 6.95 11.93
CA SER A 412 0.52 5.92 12.97
C SER A 412 -0.22 4.63 12.64
N LEU A 413 -1.48 4.72 12.18
CA LEU A 413 -2.26 3.54 11.76
C LEU A 413 -1.65 2.81 10.58
N MET A 414 -1.20 3.57 9.57
CA MET A 414 -0.51 2.99 8.43
C MET A 414 0.82 2.36 8.86
N GLY A 415 1.59 3.03 9.75
CA GLY A 415 2.85 2.51 10.27
C GLY A 415 2.68 1.17 10.98
N ILE A 416 1.63 1.01 11.82
CA ILE A 416 1.29 -0.26 12.48
C ILE A 416 0.96 -1.35 11.45
N SER A 417 0.12 -1.03 10.47
CA SER A 417 -0.28 -1.99 9.43
C SER A 417 0.91 -2.44 8.58
N TRP A 418 1.67 -1.49 8.04
CA TRP A 418 2.81 -1.78 7.17
C TRP A 418 3.92 -2.47 7.92
N GLY A 419 4.22 -2.03 9.15
CA GLY A 419 5.22 -2.66 10.00
C GLY A 419 4.87 -4.11 10.31
N ALA A 420 3.62 -4.42 10.64
CA ALA A 420 3.18 -5.78 10.93
C ALA A 420 3.20 -6.68 9.69
N LEU A 421 2.64 -6.23 8.58
CA LEU A 421 2.58 -7.02 7.34
C LEU A 421 3.96 -7.22 6.74
N ALA A 422 4.71 -6.14 6.53
CA ALA A 422 6.03 -6.24 5.92
C ALA A 422 7.06 -6.83 6.88
N GLY A 423 6.97 -6.53 8.18
CA GLY A 423 7.81 -7.16 9.21
C GLY A 423 7.62 -8.68 9.28
N ALA A 424 6.38 -9.17 9.09
CA ALA A 424 6.12 -10.61 9.05
C ALA A 424 6.51 -11.24 7.70
N PHE A 425 6.18 -10.60 6.57
CA PHE A 425 6.14 -11.27 5.26
C PHE A 425 7.31 -10.96 4.34
N LEU A 426 7.95 -9.79 4.43
CA LEU A 426 9.00 -9.38 3.50
C LEU A 426 10.12 -10.40 3.40
N ALA A 427 10.74 -10.74 4.52
CA ALA A 427 11.88 -11.66 4.54
C ALA A 427 11.52 -13.07 4.07
N PRO A 428 10.50 -13.76 4.61
CA PRO A 428 10.17 -15.09 4.15
C PRO A 428 9.63 -15.13 2.72
N PHE A 429 9.01 -14.07 2.22
CA PHE A 429 8.60 -13.97 0.83
C PHE A 429 9.80 -13.80 -0.09
N LEU A 430 10.67 -12.83 0.18
CA LEU A 430 11.88 -12.59 -0.60
C LEU A 430 12.77 -13.84 -0.66
N PHE A 431 13.15 -14.37 0.50
CA PHE A 431 13.99 -15.57 0.54
C PHE A 431 13.27 -16.82 0.02
N GLY A 432 11.95 -16.90 0.19
CA GLY A 432 11.13 -17.97 -0.39
C GLY A 432 11.20 -18.04 -1.91
N LEU A 433 11.35 -16.89 -2.58
CA LEU A 433 11.51 -16.79 -4.04
C LEU A 433 12.94 -17.11 -4.51
N TYR A 434 13.95 -16.84 -3.69
CA TYR A 434 15.35 -16.88 -4.10
C TYR A 434 16.15 -18.03 -3.53
N TRP A 435 15.79 -18.53 -2.36
CA TRP A 435 16.62 -19.46 -1.60
C TRP A 435 15.88 -20.76 -1.24
N LYS A 436 16.46 -21.89 -1.68
CA LYS A 436 15.86 -23.20 -1.50
C LYS A 436 15.88 -23.70 -0.05
N LYS A 437 16.80 -23.18 0.79
CA LYS A 437 17.01 -23.65 2.16
C LYS A 437 16.16 -22.96 3.21
N VAL A 438 15.21 -22.09 2.81
CA VAL A 438 14.29 -21.46 3.77
C VAL A 438 13.41 -22.52 4.41
N THR A 439 13.34 -22.51 5.75
CA THR A 439 12.63 -23.50 6.57
C THR A 439 11.27 -22.97 7.05
N LYS A 440 10.36 -23.90 7.39
CA LYS A 440 9.06 -23.54 7.99
C LYS A 440 9.25 -22.80 9.32
N SER A 441 10.21 -23.24 10.14
CA SER A 441 10.56 -22.58 11.40
C SER A 441 10.99 -21.14 11.22
N ALA A 442 11.78 -20.84 10.18
CA ALA A 442 12.19 -19.47 9.90
C ALA A 442 11.02 -18.57 9.49
N VAL A 443 10.05 -19.10 8.74
CA VAL A 443 8.82 -18.35 8.39
C VAL A 443 7.98 -18.05 9.62
N TRP A 444 7.77 -19.05 10.50
CA TRP A 444 7.09 -18.84 11.76
C TRP A 444 7.79 -17.83 12.67
N THR A 445 9.12 -17.89 12.74
CA THR A 445 9.92 -16.92 13.51
C THR A 445 9.74 -15.50 12.95
N SER A 446 9.72 -15.33 11.61
CA SER A 446 9.48 -14.04 11.00
C SER A 446 8.09 -13.48 11.36
N PHE A 447 7.05 -14.31 11.26
CA PHE A 447 5.69 -13.90 11.64
C PHE A 447 5.63 -13.50 13.11
N ALA A 448 6.19 -14.33 14.01
CA ALA A 448 6.18 -14.07 15.45
C ALA A 448 6.95 -12.79 15.79
N VAL A 449 8.20 -12.64 15.30
CA VAL A 449 9.06 -11.50 15.64
C VAL A 449 8.48 -10.20 15.06
N GLY A 450 8.09 -10.20 13.77
CA GLY A 450 7.49 -9.01 13.14
C GLY A 450 6.24 -8.53 13.87
N LEU A 451 5.33 -9.45 14.20
CA LEU A 451 4.12 -9.11 14.95
C LEU A 451 4.40 -8.66 16.38
N THR A 452 5.31 -9.35 17.10
CA THR A 452 5.64 -9.00 18.49
C THR A 452 6.19 -7.58 18.59
N ILE A 453 7.08 -7.18 17.68
CA ILE A 453 7.62 -5.80 17.65
C ILE A 453 6.48 -4.80 17.46
N MET A 454 5.56 -5.04 16.55
CA MET A 454 4.47 -4.10 16.26
C MET A 454 3.39 -4.07 17.34
N ILE A 455 3.04 -5.22 17.92
CA ILE A 455 2.11 -5.29 19.06
C ILE A 455 2.72 -4.58 20.27
N PHE A 456 4.02 -4.79 20.51
CA PHE A 456 4.73 -4.07 21.59
C PHE A 456 4.72 -2.55 21.35
N SER A 457 5.00 -2.09 20.12
CA SER A 457 4.91 -0.67 19.75
C SER A 457 3.52 -0.10 20.04
N LEU A 458 2.46 -0.83 19.70
CA LEU A 458 1.08 -0.41 19.96
C LEU A 458 0.80 -0.33 21.47
N ILE A 459 1.18 -1.35 22.24
CA ILE A 459 1.00 -1.37 23.70
C ILE A 459 1.79 -0.22 24.34
N TYR A 460 3.04 0.00 23.92
CA TYR A 460 3.90 1.07 24.41
C TYR A 460 3.24 2.45 24.23
N LYS A 461 2.66 2.68 23.04
CA LYS A 461 1.92 3.93 22.75
C LYS A 461 0.67 4.06 23.63
N LEU A 462 -0.14 3.01 23.76
CA LEU A 462 -1.37 3.01 24.55
C LEU A 462 -1.09 3.19 26.05
N ALA A 463 0.00 2.64 26.56
CA ALA A 463 0.44 2.78 27.94
C ALA A 463 1.14 4.12 28.25
N ASN A 464 1.34 4.96 27.23
CA ASN A 464 2.09 6.22 27.33
C ASN A 464 3.50 6.04 27.95
N TRP A 465 4.18 4.94 27.61
CA TRP A 465 5.55 4.70 28.06
C TRP A 465 6.55 5.56 27.27
N ASN A 466 7.69 5.91 27.91
CA ASN A 466 8.72 6.77 27.30
C ASN A 466 10.15 6.23 27.44
N PHE A 467 10.35 5.02 28.00
CA PHE A 467 11.68 4.47 28.27
C PHE A 467 12.49 4.05 27.04
N LEU A 468 11.89 4.00 25.84
CA LEU A 468 12.57 3.73 24.57
C LEU A 468 12.81 5.00 23.74
N SER A 469 12.73 6.17 24.35
CA SER A 469 13.06 7.45 23.73
C SER A 469 14.49 7.84 24.08
N PHE A 470 15.33 8.07 23.06
CA PHE A 470 16.75 8.41 23.20
C PHE A 470 17.03 9.72 22.48
N THR A 471 17.82 10.59 23.13
CA THR A 471 18.35 11.79 22.48
C THR A 471 19.70 11.45 21.88
N LEU A 472 19.81 11.61 20.58
CA LEU A 472 21.06 11.41 19.84
C LEU A 472 22.03 12.57 20.05
N SER A 473 23.31 12.38 19.74
CA SER A 473 24.33 13.43 19.80
C SER A 473 24.02 14.67 18.94
N SER A 474 23.19 14.50 17.91
CA SER A 474 22.64 15.57 17.07
C SER A 474 21.53 16.40 17.73
N GLY A 475 21.07 16.02 18.93
CA GLY A 475 19.88 16.62 19.58
C GLY A 475 18.53 16.02 19.11
N GLU A 476 18.54 15.13 18.13
CA GLU A 476 17.34 14.44 17.64
C GLU A 476 16.83 13.44 18.67
N VAL A 477 15.53 13.46 18.97
CA VAL A 477 14.87 12.49 19.86
C VAL A 477 14.30 11.36 19.02
N LEU A 478 14.86 10.16 19.17
CA LEU A 478 14.40 8.95 18.50
C LEU A 478 13.64 8.05 19.49
N ASN A 479 12.39 7.75 19.20
CA ASN A 479 11.59 6.79 19.93
C ASN A 479 11.51 5.47 19.16
N LEU A 480 12.17 4.42 19.66
CA LEU A 480 12.23 3.10 19.02
C LEU A 480 10.87 2.39 18.97
N ALA A 481 9.93 2.76 19.85
CA ALA A 481 8.57 2.24 19.83
C ALA A 481 7.61 3.08 18.99
N ASN A 482 8.05 4.16 18.34
CA ASN A 482 7.25 4.83 17.32
C ASN A 482 6.89 3.82 16.20
N ALA A 483 5.63 3.79 15.78
CA ALA A 483 5.13 2.78 14.81
C ALA A 483 5.95 2.72 13.52
N VAL A 484 6.48 3.86 13.04
CA VAL A 484 7.31 3.94 11.84
C VAL A 484 8.69 3.33 12.08
N VAL A 485 9.33 3.68 13.20
CA VAL A 485 10.65 3.18 13.59
C VAL A 485 10.58 1.68 13.88
N ALA A 486 9.60 1.26 14.69
CA ALA A 486 9.36 -0.14 15.04
C ALA A 486 9.08 -0.99 13.79
N GLY A 487 8.30 -0.47 12.84
CA GLY A 487 8.02 -1.16 11.57
C GLY A 487 9.27 -1.35 10.72
N ALA A 488 10.11 -0.33 10.60
CA ALA A 488 11.40 -0.45 9.90
C ALA A 488 12.33 -1.46 10.60
N ILE A 489 12.42 -1.42 11.93
CA ILE A 489 13.19 -2.39 12.72
C ILE A 489 12.66 -3.80 12.51
N ALA A 490 11.33 -4.02 12.55
CA ALA A 490 10.73 -5.33 12.33
C ALA A 490 11.14 -5.93 10.98
N MET A 491 11.14 -5.15 9.91
CA MET A 491 11.59 -5.59 8.59
C MET A 491 13.09 -5.93 8.56
N LEU A 492 13.95 -5.05 9.08
CA LEU A 492 15.40 -5.26 9.09
C LEU A 492 15.80 -6.48 9.94
N VAL A 493 15.20 -6.61 11.11
CA VAL A 493 15.44 -7.74 12.02
C VAL A 493 15.02 -9.06 11.36
N THR A 494 13.87 -9.13 10.71
CA THR A 494 13.40 -10.37 10.07
C THR A 494 14.21 -10.71 8.83
N ILE A 495 14.73 -9.73 8.06
CA ILE A 495 15.68 -9.97 6.95
C ILE A 495 16.94 -10.70 7.45
N VAL A 496 17.39 -10.40 8.65
CA VAL A 496 18.58 -11.05 9.26
C VAL A 496 18.20 -12.40 9.91
N ILE A 497 17.09 -12.44 10.63
CA ILE A 497 16.66 -13.64 11.39
C ILE A 497 16.29 -14.80 10.47
N VAL A 498 15.57 -14.56 9.37
CA VAL A 498 15.11 -15.63 8.48
C VAL A 498 16.25 -16.48 7.92
N PRO A 499 17.35 -15.92 7.38
CA PRO A 499 18.52 -16.69 6.97
C PRO A 499 19.17 -17.46 8.12
N ILE A 500 19.36 -16.83 9.27
CA ILE A 500 20.01 -17.45 10.43
C ILE A 500 19.19 -18.67 10.91
N VAL A 501 17.90 -18.48 11.17
CA VAL A 501 17.04 -19.58 11.63
C VAL A 501 16.93 -20.67 10.57
N SER A 502 16.87 -20.29 9.28
CA SER A 502 16.88 -21.29 8.20
C SER A 502 18.12 -22.16 8.20
N LEU A 503 19.31 -21.58 8.36
CA LEU A 503 20.58 -22.32 8.42
C LEU A 503 20.63 -23.26 9.64
N LEU A 504 20.17 -22.79 10.79
CA LEU A 504 20.18 -23.56 12.04
C LEU A 504 19.18 -24.74 11.98
N THR A 505 18.00 -24.52 11.39
CA THR A 505 16.92 -25.52 11.41
C THR A 505 16.87 -26.41 10.16
N TYR A 506 17.59 -26.06 9.08
CA TYR A 506 17.54 -26.78 7.79
C TYR A 506 17.84 -28.28 7.91
N ARG A 507 18.94 -28.64 8.62
CA ARG A 507 19.33 -30.06 8.81
C ARG A 507 18.28 -30.83 9.62
N TYR A 508 17.73 -30.20 10.64
CA TYR A 508 16.69 -30.77 11.49
C TYR A 508 15.39 -31.02 10.70
N GLU A 509 14.88 -30.00 10.00
CA GLU A 509 13.63 -30.11 9.22
C GLU A 509 13.77 -31.16 8.10
N LYS A 510 14.94 -31.20 7.42
CA LYS A 510 15.22 -32.21 6.41
C LYS A 510 15.21 -33.63 7.01
N LYS A 511 15.87 -33.83 8.16
CA LYS A 511 15.92 -35.16 8.83
C LYS A 511 14.56 -35.64 9.32
N LYS A 512 13.70 -34.72 9.76
CA LYS A 512 12.34 -34.97 10.24
C LYS A 512 11.30 -35.11 9.11
N GLY A 513 11.67 -34.92 7.84
CA GLY A 513 10.75 -34.93 6.72
C GLY A 513 9.79 -33.71 6.68
N ILE A 514 10.04 -32.70 7.52
CA ILE A 514 9.25 -31.47 7.54
C ILE A 514 9.52 -30.65 6.26
N LEU A 515 10.78 -30.61 5.83
CA LEU A 515 11.23 -29.98 4.57
C LEU A 515 11.65 -31.08 3.60
N ASP A 516 10.95 -31.17 2.46
CA ASP A 516 11.29 -32.08 1.36
C ASP A 516 12.13 -31.35 0.30
N PRO A 517 13.44 -31.64 0.20
CA PRO A 517 14.31 -30.99 -0.79
C PRO A 517 13.93 -31.29 -2.24
N LEU A 518 13.29 -32.44 -2.53
CA LEU A 518 12.87 -32.81 -3.89
C LEU A 518 11.73 -31.90 -4.34
N LYS A 519 10.67 -31.76 -3.52
CA LYS A 519 9.58 -30.83 -3.77
C LYS A 519 10.06 -29.39 -3.93
N VAL A 520 10.99 -28.94 -3.07
CA VAL A 520 11.57 -27.59 -3.19
C VAL A 520 12.33 -27.43 -4.49
N ASN A 521 13.14 -28.41 -4.89
CA ASN A 521 13.86 -28.39 -6.16
C ASN A 521 12.89 -28.35 -7.34
N GLU A 522 11.84 -29.15 -7.32
CA GLU A 522 10.78 -29.13 -8.33
C GLU A 522 10.13 -27.75 -8.49
N ILE A 523 9.80 -27.09 -7.36
CA ILE A 523 9.25 -25.72 -7.42
C ILE A 523 10.23 -24.77 -8.12
N PHE A 524 11.53 -24.86 -7.82
CA PHE A 524 12.55 -23.98 -8.37
C PHE A 524 12.92 -24.27 -9.84
N THR A 525 12.50 -25.42 -10.42
CA THR A 525 12.69 -25.68 -11.86
C THR A 525 11.98 -24.65 -12.74
N CYS A 526 10.95 -23.98 -12.21
CA CYS A 526 10.26 -22.92 -12.95
C CYS A 526 11.20 -21.77 -13.42
N TYR A 527 12.36 -21.60 -12.79
CA TYR A 527 13.33 -20.55 -13.15
C TYR A 527 14.38 -21.00 -14.17
N THR A 528 14.58 -22.31 -14.37
CA THR A 528 15.67 -22.85 -15.19
C THR A 528 15.31 -23.12 -16.64
N GLY A 529 14.04 -22.93 -17.03
CA GLY A 529 13.57 -23.23 -18.40
C GLY A 529 13.66 -24.71 -18.79
N LYS A 530 14.23 -25.57 -17.96
CA LYS A 530 14.24 -27.02 -18.15
C LYS A 530 12.87 -27.56 -17.71
N VAL A 531 11.89 -27.46 -18.57
CA VAL A 531 10.78 -28.44 -18.61
C VAL A 531 11.48 -29.77 -18.76
N ILE A 532 11.31 -30.64 -17.78
CA ILE A 532 11.85 -32.00 -17.82
C ILE A 532 11.31 -32.60 -19.12
N ALA A 533 12.20 -32.85 -20.07
CA ALA A 533 11.93 -33.50 -21.35
C ALA A 533 11.27 -34.89 -21.24
N SER A 534 11.02 -35.38 -20.04
CA SER A 534 10.40 -36.68 -19.76
C SER A 534 8.90 -36.78 -20.03
N ALA A 535 8.20 -35.65 -20.25
CA ALA A 535 6.79 -35.70 -20.66
C ALA A 535 6.60 -35.34 -22.15
N THR A 536 7.58 -34.74 -22.80
CA THR A 536 7.46 -34.23 -24.20
C THR A 536 8.05 -35.19 -25.21
N GLU A 537 8.97 -36.09 -24.84
CA GLU A 537 9.41 -37.20 -25.69
C GLU A 537 8.28 -38.21 -26.01
N ALA A 538 7.22 -38.22 -25.21
CA ALA A 538 6.03 -39.06 -25.45
C ALA A 538 5.05 -38.48 -26.47
N ILE A 539 5.18 -37.20 -26.91
CA ILE A 539 4.20 -36.54 -27.80
C ILE A 539 4.81 -35.96 -29.07
N GLY A 540 6.09 -36.13 -29.35
CA GLY A 540 6.67 -35.89 -30.71
C GLY A 540 6.61 -34.46 -31.26
N GLU A 541 6.44 -33.40 -30.46
CA GLU A 541 6.44 -32.00 -30.90
C GLU A 541 7.78 -31.31 -30.65
N LYS A 542 8.35 -30.70 -31.70
CA LYS A 542 9.58 -29.91 -31.63
C LYS A 542 9.39 -28.67 -30.76
N VAL A 543 10.20 -28.55 -29.74
CA VAL A 543 10.29 -27.37 -28.89
C VAL A 543 11.27 -26.38 -29.51
N GLU A 544 10.83 -25.15 -29.79
CA GLU A 544 11.71 -24.02 -30.14
C GLU A 544 12.66 -23.70 -28.99
N GLU A 545 13.96 -23.62 -29.26
CA GLU A 545 14.99 -23.29 -28.27
C GLU A 545 14.77 -21.88 -27.68
N PRO A 546 14.83 -21.72 -26.38
CA PRO A 546 14.81 -20.39 -25.75
C PRO A 546 16.16 -19.69 -25.91
N LEU A 547 16.14 -18.43 -26.34
CA LEU A 547 17.27 -17.54 -26.48
C LEU A 547 18.11 -17.45 -25.20
N PRO A 548 19.47 -17.37 -25.28
CA PRO A 548 20.34 -17.27 -24.13
C PRO A 548 20.15 -15.94 -23.40
N TYR A 549 20.10 -16.00 -22.09
CA TYR A 549 19.89 -14.87 -21.20
C TYR A 549 21.25 -14.19 -20.86
N VAL A 550 21.38 -12.90 -21.15
CA VAL A 550 22.30 -11.96 -20.51
C VAL A 550 21.55 -11.23 -19.40
#